data_be9c9dc49a1cd78a9e9ff809871183fc
#
_entry.id   be9c9dc49a1cd78a9e9ff809871183fc
#
_cell.length_a   1.000
_cell.length_b   1.000
_cell.length_c   1.000
_cell.angle_alpha   90.00
_cell.angle_beta   90.00
_cell.angle_gamma   90.00
#
_symmetry.space_group_name_H-M   'P 1'
#
loop_
_entity.id
_entity.type
_entity.pdbx_description
1 polymer ?
#
loop_
_entity_poly.entity_id
_entity_poly.type
_entity_poly.pdbx_seq_one_letter_code
_entity_poly.pdbx_strand_id
1 'polypeptide(L)'
;MQHELIALIKPVKREVVPTDPPEVLFSAIDHAIAPLIRPQIRNASSKEERGAFRTAVKTLATAAAEEVVAHHVELFDGKNVAKMVSGIVKKIEAREMREMILSDGKRLDGRGTADIRPITCELGPLPRPHGSALFTRGETQSLTTVTLGTKRDQQLIDGLLPTFERRYMLHYNFPPFSTGETGRFGFTSRRETGHGDLAERALEPFIPSEEEFPYTIRIVSDILESNGSSSMATVCAGSLAMFHAGVPMKKAVAGIAMGLILEGDRVAVLSDILGDEDFLGDMDFKVTGTQEGITACQMDIKIEGLSVEIMKTALEQARKGRLHILGIMNETIAKPNEELSPFAPKLTTIQVPVEMIGAVIGPGGEMIRSIVKDSGAEINIDDNGIVTIAAIDQASADIAIAKIREITRPMEEGTVYSGVVKEIREGLGAFVEIAPKKQALLHVSQLDYKRIENVSDVLKVGDVLDVKLIEIQPGGKMRVSRKAMLPVPEGYDTSRDERRPPRRDDRDRGPRRDDRGDRGDRRGGDRGDRGERRSSDRGDRPQSDRPRRDDSHGDKPSGDKPSGDSQSDFFVD
;
A
#
# COMPACT_ATOMS: atom_id res chain seq x y z
N MET A 1 -12.76 -16.93 34.48
CA MET A 1 -13.71 -16.05 33.74
C MET A 1 -14.71 -16.85 32.89
N GLN A 2 -14.34 -17.58 31.80
CA GLN A 2 -15.32 -18.29 30.96
C GLN A 2 -16.10 -19.36 31.76
N HIS A 3 -15.44 -20.19 32.56
CA HIS A 3 -16.09 -21.20 33.42
C HIS A 3 -16.97 -20.56 34.50
N GLU A 4 -16.58 -19.45 35.08
CA GLU A 4 -17.39 -18.69 36.03
C GLU A 4 -18.65 -18.13 35.37
N LEU A 5 -18.52 -17.59 34.14
CA LEU A 5 -19.66 -17.11 33.39
C LEU A 5 -20.64 -18.24 33.03
N ILE A 6 -20.12 -19.41 32.60
CA ILE A 6 -20.95 -20.59 32.33
C ILE A 6 -21.69 -21.05 33.60
N ALA A 7 -21.00 -21.04 34.75
CA ALA A 7 -21.62 -21.41 36.03
C ALA A 7 -22.72 -20.43 36.45
N LEU A 8 -22.57 -19.12 36.14
CA LEU A 8 -23.57 -18.10 36.45
C LEU A 8 -24.78 -18.14 35.50
N ILE A 9 -24.55 -18.25 34.19
CA ILE A 9 -25.61 -18.19 33.16
C ILE A 9 -26.34 -19.53 33.06
N LYS A 10 -25.67 -20.65 33.34
CA LYS A 10 -26.18 -22.03 33.17
C LYS A 10 -26.87 -22.22 31.81
N PRO A 11 -26.14 -21.98 30.69
CA PRO A 11 -26.74 -22.00 29.37
C PRO A 11 -27.29 -23.38 29.04
N VAL A 12 -28.54 -23.42 28.58
CA VAL A 12 -29.14 -24.65 28.05
C VAL A 12 -28.66 -24.80 26.61
N LYS A 13 -27.81 -25.79 26.37
CA LYS A 13 -27.34 -26.14 25.04
C LYS A 13 -28.43 -26.83 24.24
N ARG A 14 -28.53 -26.55 22.96
CA ARG A 14 -29.39 -27.31 22.04
C ARG A 14 -28.89 -28.76 21.99
N GLU A 15 -29.83 -29.69 21.99
CA GLU A 15 -29.52 -31.08 21.68
C GLU A 15 -29.16 -31.18 20.20
N VAL A 16 -27.95 -31.63 19.89
CA VAL A 16 -27.47 -31.85 18.53
C VAL A 16 -27.63 -33.35 18.24
N VAL A 17 -28.52 -33.67 17.31
CA VAL A 17 -28.62 -35.04 16.80
C VAL A 17 -27.47 -35.27 15.82
N PRO A 18 -26.54 -36.21 16.11
CA PRO A 18 -25.46 -36.53 15.16
C PRO A 18 -26.02 -36.96 13.80
N THR A 19 -25.50 -36.37 12.74
CA THR A 19 -25.84 -36.74 11.34
C THR A 19 -24.81 -37.68 10.75
N ASP A 20 -24.16 -38.51 11.56
CA ASP A 20 -23.20 -39.48 11.07
C ASP A 20 -23.87 -40.48 10.11
N PRO A 21 -23.15 -40.91 9.08
CA PRO A 21 -23.64 -41.89 8.14
C PRO A 21 -23.88 -43.21 8.88
N PRO A 22 -24.88 -44.02 8.47
CA PRO A 22 -25.11 -45.34 9.05
C PRO A 22 -23.84 -46.18 9.04
N GLU A 23 -23.56 -46.88 10.15
CA GLU A 23 -22.36 -47.72 10.28
C GLU A 23 -22.23 -48.79 9.19
N VAL A 24 -23.35 -49.31 8.75
CA VAL A 24 -23.41 -50.29 7.65
C VAL A 24 -22.84 -49.72 6.36
N LEU A 25 -23.12 -48.42 6.10
CA LEU A 25 -22.58 -47.73 4.90
C LEU A 25 -21.09 -47.46 5.07
N PHE A 26 -20.67 -47.00 6.24
CA PHE A 26 -19.26 -46.76 6.52
C PHE A 26 -18.43 -48.04 6.37
N SER A 27 -18.87 -49.13 7.02
CA SER A 27 -18.14 -50.40 6.98
C SER A 27 -18.04 -51.02 5.59
N ALA A 28 -19.08 -50.91 4.77
CA ALA A 28 -19.06 -51.42 3.40
C ALA A 28 -18.08 -50.65 2.52
N ILE A 29 -18.09 -49.31 2.60
CA ILE A 29 -17.17 -48.45 1.88
C ILE A 29 -15.73 -48.66 2.37
N ASP A 30 -15.52 -48.72 3.70
CA ASP A 30 -14.20 -48.96 4.27
C ASP A 30 -13.59 -50.29 3.78
N HIS A 31 -14.37 -51.36 3.80
CA HIS A 31 -13.92 -52.65 3.29
C HIS A 31 -13.55 -52.62 1.82
N ALA A 32 -14.30 -51.83 1.02
CA ALA A 32 -14.05 -51.72 -0.42
C ALA A 32 -12.81 -50.91 -0.79
N ILE A 33 -12.52 -49.82 -0.06
CA ILE A 33 -11.50 -48.85 -0.48
C ILE A 33 -10.26 -48.81 0.40
N ALA A 34 -10.32 -49.08 1.70
CA ALA A 34 -9.17 -48.98 2.60
C ALA A 34 -7.96 -49.82 2.16
N PRO A 35 -8.14 -51.07 1.70
CA PRO A 35 -7.02 -51.89 1.19
C PRO A 35 -6.32 -51.30 -0.04
N LEU A 36 -7.02 -50.44 -0.79
CA LEU A 36 -6.49 -49.77 -2.00
C LEU A 36 -5.83 -48.44 -1.66
N ILE A 37 -6.43 -47.70 -0.73
CA ILE A 37 -5.94 -46.40 -0.30
C ILE A 37 -4.56 -46.52 0.35
N ARG A 38 -4.40 -47.43 1.29
CA ARG A 38 -3.16 -47.59 2.08
C ARG A 38 -1.88 -47.78 1.23
N PRO A 39 -1.78 -48.69 0.27
CA PRO A 39 -0.59 -48.80 -0.55
C PRO A 39 -0.41 -47.64 -1.53
N GLN A 40 -1.49 -47.06 -2.03
CA GLN A 40 -1.42 -45.99 -3.02
C GLN A 40 -0.98 -44.64 -2.39
N ILE A 41 -1.46 -44.32 -1.18
CA ILE A 41 -0.98 -43.17 -0.43
C ILE A 41 0.54 -43.25 -0.23
N ARG A 42 1.08 -44.44 -0.03
CA ARG A 42 2.54 -44.66 0.15
C ARG A 42 3.36 -44.57 -1.15
N ASN A 43 2.74 -44.72 -2.32
CA ASN A 43 3.44 -44.87 -3.59
C ASN A 43 3.14 -43.73 -4.58
N ALA A 44 2.10 -42.90 -4.38
CA ALA A 44 1.76 -41.82 -5.27
C ALA A 44 2.81 -40.68 -5.20
N SER A 45 3.42 -40.36 -6.34
CA SER A 45 4.52 -39.39 -6.42
C SER A 45 4.08 -38.02 -6.95
N SER A 46 3.03 -37.95 -7.78
CA SER A 46 2.57 -36.68 -8.37
C SER A 46 1.13 -36.32 -7.98
N LYS A 47 0.78 -35.06 -8.19
CA LYS A 47 -0.59 -34.54 -7.97
C LYS A 47 -1.58 -35.17 -8.92
N GLU A 48 -1.19 -35.40 -10.17
CA GLU A 48 -2.00 -36.04 -11.21
C GLU A 48 -2.30 -37.49 -10.86
N GLU A 49 -1.30 -38.27 -10.41
CA GLU A 49 -1.49 -39.64 -9.97
C GLU A 49 -2.44 -39.74 -8.78
N ARG A 50 -2.30 -38.84 -7.81
CA ARG A 50 -3.24 -38.74 -6.67
C ARG A 50 -4.66 -38.41 -7.13
N GLY A 51 -4.82 -37.48 -8.09
CA GLY A 51 -6.12 -37.11 -8.66
C GLY A 51 -6.82 -38.25 -9.39
N ALA A 52 -6.10 -38.97 -10.25
CA ALA A 52 -6.62 -40.14 -10.98
C ALA A 52 -7.04 -41.25 -10.00
N PHE A 53 -6.23 -41.50 -8.99
CA PHE A 53 -6.52 -42.48 -7.96
C PHE A 53 -7.78 -42.13 -7.13
N ARG A 54 -7.95 -40.86 -6.71
CA ARG A 54 -9.15 -40.38 -6.01
C ARG A 54 -10.43 -40.63 -6.83
N THR A 55 -10.35 -40.39 -8.14
CA THR A 55 -11.48 -40.69 -9.03
C THR A 55 -11.86 -42.19 -9.02
N ALA A 56 -10.86 -43.07 -9.09
CA ALA A 56 -11.10 -44.52 -9.02
C ALA A 56 -11.67 -44.94 -7.66
N VAL A 57 -11.12 -44.41 -6.55
CA VAL A 57 -11.62 -44.65 -5.18
C VAL A 57 -13.08 -44.22 -5.04
N LYS A 58 -13.42 -43.02 -5.53
CA LYS A 58 -14.78 -42.49 -5.48
C LYS A 58 -15.75 -43.38 -6.26
N THR A 59 -15.37 -43.92 -7.40
CA THR A 59 -16.18 -44.85 -8.19
C THR A 59 -16.47 -46.13 -7.42
N LEU A 60 -15.45 -46.74 -6.83
CA LEU A 60 -15.60 -47.97 -6.03
C LEU A 60 -16.45 -47.73 -4.77
N ALA A 61 -16.24 -46.61 -4.06
CA ALA A 61 -17.03 -46.24 -2.91
C ALA A 61 -18.50 -46.01 -3.26
N THR A 62 -18.78 -45.45 -4.44
CA THR A 62 -20.14 -45.24 -4.94
C THR A 62 -20.81 -46.61 -5.24
N ALA A 63 -20.11 -47.51 -5.90
CA ALA A 63 -20.65 -48.86 -6.18
C ALA A 63 -20.96 -49.63 -4.89
N ALA A 64 -20.06 -49.60 -3.89
CA ALA A 64 -20.30 -50.22 -2.57
C ALA A 64 -21.50 -49.59 -1.85
N ALA A 65 -21.69 -48.27 -1.96
CA ALA A 65 -22.81 -47.57 -1.37
C ALA A 65 -24.15 -47.94 -2.06
N GLU A 66 -24.17 -48.07 -3.40
CA GLU A 66 -25.37 -48.46 -4.15
C GLU A 66 -25.88 -49.83 -3.69
N GLU A 67 -24.98 -50.78 -3.45
CA GLU A 67 -25.32 -52.11 -2.94
C GLU A 67 -25.96 -52.04 -1.53
N VAL A 68 -25.37 -51.25 -0.62
CA VAL A 68 -25.93 -51.06 0.72
C VAL A 68 -27.28 -50.35 0.70
N VAL A 69 -27.45 -49.35 -0.11
CA VAL A 69 -28.70 -48.60 -0.26
C VAL A 69 -29.82 -49.49 -0.79
N ALA A 70 -29.51 -50.37 -1.74
CA ALA A 70 -30.47 -51.32 -2.30
C ALA A 70 -31.01 -52.29 -1.26
N HIS A 71 -30.21 -52.69 -0.26
CA HIS A 71 -30.60 -53.61 0.81
C HIS A 71 -31.21 -52.90 2.06
N HIS A 72 -31.03 -51.57 2.20
CA HIS A 72 -31.41 -50.81 3.40
C HIS A 72 -32.11 -49.49 3.03
N VAL A 73 -33.06 -49.51 2.09
CA VAL A 73 -33.73 -48.31 1.53
C VAL A 73 -34.28 -47.38 2.62
N GLU A 74 -34.86 -47.92 3.67
CA GLU A 74 -35.45 -47.16 4.79
C GLU A 74 -34.44 -46.31 5.57
N LEU A 75 -33.16 -46.69 5.60
CA LEU A 75 -32.11 -45.91 6.31
C LEU A 75 -31.69 -44.66 5.55
N PHE A 76 -31.98 -44.62 4.23
CA PHE A 76 -31.50 -43.59 3.33
C PHE A 76 -32.61 -42.70 2.77
N ASP A 77 -33.86 -42.94 3.18
CA ASP A 77 -34.99 -42.14 2.71
C ASP A 77 -34.79 -40.65 3.06
N GLY A 78 -34.93 -39.80 2.04
CA GLY A 78 -34.71 -38.35 2.12
C GLY A 78 -33.27 -37.91 2.39
N LYS A 79 -32.27 -38.80 2.38
CA LYS A 79 -30.85 -38.49 2.61
C LYS A 79 -30.04 -38.35 1.31
N ASN A 80 -29.07 -37.43 1.31
CA ASN A 80 -28.13 -37.30 0.19
C ASN A 80 -26.99 -38.29 0.33
N VAL A 81 -27.17 -39.48 -0.27
CA VAL A 81 -26.18 -40.56 -0.24
C VAL A 81 -24.84 -40.17 -0.86
N ALA A 82 -24.83 -39.42 -1.94
CA ALA A 82 -23.58 -38.99 -2.60
C ALA A 82 -22.73 -38.14 -1.69
N LYS A 83 -23.35 -37.23 -0.89
CA LYS A 83 -22.65 -36.43 0.12
C LYS A 83 -22.11 -37.29 1.27
N MET A 84 -22.86 -38.33 1.66
CA MET A 84 -22.40 -39.27 2.72
C MET A 84 -21.19 -40.07 2.23
N VAL A 85 -21.24 -40.59 0.99
CA VAL A 85 -20.12 -41.34 0.35
C VAL A 85 -18.87 -40.47 0.31
N SER A 86 -19.00 -39.23 -0.18
CA SER A 86 -17.86 -38.30 -0.23
C SER A 86 -17.28 -38.04 1.17
N GLY A 87 -18.13 -37.84 2.20
CA GLY A 87 -17.68 -37.67 3.58
C GLY A 87 -16.98 -38.92 4.15
N ILE A 88 -17.46 -40.10 3.85
CA ILE A 88 -16.86 -41.40 4.30
C ILE A 88 -15.49 -41.59 3.64
N VAL A 89 -15.39 -41.39 2.31
CA VAL A 89 -14.10 -41.48 1.60
C VAL A 89 -13.06 -40.55 2.22
N LYS A 90 -13.41 -39.29 2.47
CA LYS A 90 -12.52 -38.34 3.14
C LYS A 90 -12.08 -38.80 4.55
N LYS A 91 -13.00 -39.35 5.35
CA LYS A 91 -12.66 -39.90 6.68
C LYS A 91 -11.67 -41.06 6.59
N ILE A 92 -11.83 -41.93 5.58
CA ILE A 92 -10.95 -43.09 5.37
C ILE A 92 -9.58 -42.62 4.85
N GLU A 93 -9.53 -41.70 3.89
CA GLU A 93 -8.27 -41.09 3.41
C GLU A 93 -7.50 -40.44 4.56
N ALA A 94 -8.20 -39.63 5.38
CA ALA A 94 -7.60 -38.98 6.55
C ALA A 94 -7.01 -40.02 7.52
N ARG A 95 -7.79 -41.07 7.85
CA ARG A 95 -7.32 -42.12 8.75
C ARG A 95 -6.05 -42.81 8.23
N GLU A 96 -6.04 -43.21 6.97
CA GLU A 96 -4.90 -43.93 6.40
C GLU A 96 -3.65 -43.03 6.26
N MET A 97 -3.82 -41.75 5.89
CA MET A 97 -2.71 -40.79 5.84
C MET A 97 -2.14 -40.54 7.25
N ARG A 98 -2.99 -40.25 8.22
CA ARG A 98 -2.60 -39.97 9.61
C ARG A 98 -1.87 -41.15 10.24
N GLU A 99 -2.38 -42.38 10.04
CA GLU A 99 -1.73 -43.60 10.51
C GLU A 99 -0.36 -43.81 9.84
N MET A 100 -0.23 -43.58 8.54
CA MET A 100 1.05 -43.70 7.83
C MET A 100 2.10 -42.71 8.40
N ILE A 101 1.72 -41.45 8.61
CA ILE A 101 2.63 -40.44 9.14
C ILE A 101 3.05 -40.78 10.58
N LEU A 102 2.12 -41.24 11.42
CA LEU A 102 2.40 -41.56 12.82
C LEU A 102 3.17 -42.87 12.99
N SER A 103 2.96 -43.88 12.12
CA SER A 103 3.62 -45.20 12.24
C SER A 103 4.94 -45.28 11.48
N ASP A 104 4.97 -44.76 10.26
CA ASP A 104 6.12 -44.91 9.35
C ASP A 104 7.04 -43.67 9.35
N GLY A 105 6.58 -42.53 9.90
CA GLY A 105 7.26 -41.26 9.84
C GLY A 105 7.42 -40.71 8.42
N LYS A 106 6.63 -41.23 7.46
CA LYS A 106 6.64 -40.84 6.06
C LYS A 106 5.38 -40.10 5.68
N ARG A 107 5.53 -39.10 4.81
CA ARG A 107 4.46 -38.23 4.33
C ARG A 107 3.98 -38.66 2.95
N LEU A 108 2.95 -37.97 2.43
CA LEU A 108 2.29 -38.28 1.16
C LEU A 108 3.23 -38.27 -0.06
N ASP A 109 4.30 -37.48 0.00
CA ASP A 109 5.33 -37.37 -1.03
C ASP A 109 6.63 -38.10 -0.68
N GLY A 110 6.61 -38.95 0.35
CA GLY A 110 7.75 -39.74 0.81
C GLY A 110 8.74 -39.03 1.71
N ARG A 111 8.58 -37.71 1.94
CA ARG A 111 9.41 -36.93 2.89
C ARG A 111 9.23 -37.41 4.33
N GLY A 112 10.23 -37.16 5.15
CA GLY A 112 10.10 -37.23 6.60
C GLY A 112 9.36 -36.01 7.17
N THR A 113 9.02 -36.06 8.45
CA THR A 113 8.20 -35.01 9.11
C THR A 113 8.86 -33.63 9.14
N ALA A 114 10.18 -33.53 9.14
CA ALA A 114 10.92 -32.28 9.19
C ALA A 114 11.47 -31.81 7.83
N ASP A 115 11.28 -32.59 6.77
CA ASP A 115 11.83 -32.31 5.46
C ASP A 115 11.05 -31.21 4.76
N ILE A 116 11.79 -30.38 4.00
CA ILE A 116 11.26 -29.28 3.18
C ILE A 116 11.43 -29.67 1.71
N ARG A 117 10.45 -29.31 0.87
CA ARG A 117 10.51 -29.50 -0.57
C ARG A 117 11.70 -28.76 -1.18
N PRO A 118 12.22 -29.19 -2.35
CA PRO A 118 13.25 -28.45 -3.07
C PRO A 118 12.84 -27.01 -3.34
N ILE A 119 13.77 -26.07 -3.13
CA ILE A 119 13.53 -24.62 -3.32
C ILE A 119 14.43 -24.12 -4.44
N THR A 120 13.88 -23.30 -5.31
CA THR A 120 14.63 -22.50 -6.28
C THR A 120 14.19 -21.04 -6.20
N CYS A 121 15.14 -20.12 -6.39
CA CYS A 121 14.91 -18.69 -6.38
C CYS A 121 15.53 -18.08 -7.64
N GLU A 122 14.74 -17.30 -8.38
CA GLU A 122 15.20 -16.59 -9.56
C GLU A 122 14.93 -15.10 -9.40
N LEU A 123 15.89 -14.25 -9.78
CA LEU A 123 15.77 -12.80 -9.71
C LEU A 123 15.62 -12.22 -11.11
N GLY A 124 14.79 -11.18 -11.23
CA GLY A 124 14.61 -10.44 -12.47
C GLY A 124 13.95 -11.23 -13.61
N PRO A 125 13.02 -12.20 -13.36
CA PRO A 125 12.38 -12.94 -14.45
C PRO A 125 11.57 -12.01 -15.38
N LEU A 126 11.17 -10.85 -14.90
CA LEU A 126 10.47 -9.83 -15.67
C LEU A 126 11.35 -8.59 -15.86
N PRO A 127 11.51 -8.08 -17.11
CA PRO A 127 12.50 -7.04 -17.41
C PRO A 127 12.05 -5.61 -17.05
N ARG A 128 10.76 -5.35 -16.86
CA ARG A 128 10.22 -3.99 -16.70
C ARG A 128 9.89 -3.57 -15.26
N PRO A 129 9.41 -4.46 -14.37
CA PRO A 129 9.20 -4.10 -12.96
C PRO A 129 10.49 -3.61 -12.31
N HIS A 130 10.36 -2.82 -11.25
CA HIS A 130 11.52 -2.26 -10.55
C HIS A 130 12.27 -3.33 -9.75
N GLY A 131 11.57 -4.39 -9.33
CA GLY A 131 12.12 -5.64 -8.83
C GLY A 131 11.20 -6.78 -9.15
N SER A 132 11.73 -7.98 -9.33
CA SER A 132 10.92 -9.20 -9.48
C SER A 132 11.70 -10.43 -9.02
N ALA A 133 10.96 -11.42 -8.53
CA ALA A 133 11.50 -12.71 -8.13
C ALA A 133 10.50 -13.83 -8.42
N LEU A 134 11.01 -14.99 -8.77
CA LEU A 134 10.27 -16.22 -8.85
C LEU A 134 10.79 -17.14 -7.74
N PHE A 135 9.89 -17.49 -6.81
CA PHE A 135 10.19 -18.42 -5.73
C PHE A 135 9.39 -19.69 -5.96
N THR A 136 10.07 -20.82 -6.04
CA THR A 136 9.46 -22.12 -6.23
C THR A 136 9.84 -23.04 -5.07
N ARG A 137 8.86 -23.72 -4.49
CA ARG A 137 9.04 -24.73 -3.45
C ARG A 137 8.20 -25.97 -3.81
N GLY A 138 8.85 -26.95 -4.43
CA GLY A 138 8.16 -28.09 -5.04
C GLY A 138 7.09 -27.61 -6.01
N GLU A 139 5.83 -28.01 -5.78
CA GLU A 139 4.66 -27.66 -6.59
C GLU A 139 3.97 -26.36 -6.08
N THR A 140 4.73 -25.40 -5.55
CA THR A 140 4.19 -24.08 -5.14
C THR A 140 5.11 -22.98 -5.67
N GLN A 141 4.57 -22.10 -6.50
CA GLN A 141 5.34 -21.09 -7.21
C GLN A 141 4.68 -19.71 -7.10
N SER A 142 5.45 -18.72 -6.69
CA SER A 142 5.04 -17.31 -6.61
C SER A 142 5.93 -16.45 -7.50
N LEU A 143 5.33 -15.77 -8.47
CA LEU A 143 5.94 -14.71 -9.26
C LEU A 143 5.59 -13.38 -8.59
N THR A 144 6.57 -12.72 -8.00
CA THR A 144 6.35 -11.50 -7.26
C THR A 144 7.10 -10.33 -7.88
N THR A 145 6.41 -9.20 -8.00
CA THR A 145 6.94 -7.95 -8.55
C THR A 145 6.90 -6.83 -7.51
N VAL A 146 7.86 -5.92 -7.60
CA VAL A 146 7.92 -4.69 -6.81
C VAL A 146 7.89 -3.50 -7.74
N THR A 147 7.02 -2.54 -7.43
CA THR A 147 6.95 -1.24 -8.10
C THR A 147 7.21 -0.16 -7.04
N LEU A 148 8.12 0.76 -7.36
CA LEU A 148 8.45 1.93 -6.57
C LEU A 148 7.74 3.13 -7.18
N GLY A 149 6.95 3.83 -6.39
CA GLY A 149 6.20 5.00 -6.80
C GLY A 149 6.57 6.24 -6.02
N THR A 150 5.93 7.35 -6.33
CA THR A 150 6.04 8.64 -5.65
C THR A 150 5.06 8.73 -4.48
N LYS A 151 5.07 9.83 -3.75
CA LYS A 151 4.08 10.09 -2.69
C LYS A 151 2.64 10.12 -3.22
N ARG A 152 2.41 10.48 -4.48
CA ARG A 152 1.07 10.49 -5.11
C ARG A 152 0.50 9.10 -5.34
N ASP A 153 1.36 8.08 -5.37
CA ASP A 153 0.96 6.69 -5.58
C ASP A 153 0.58 6.00 -4.27
N GLN A 154 0.63 6.71 -3.14
CA GLN A 154 0.16 6.21 -1.85
C GLN A 154 -1.32 5.89 -1.91
N GLN A 155 -1.72 4.81 -1.26
CA GLN A 155 -3.11 4.42 -1.19
C GLN A 155 -3.83 5.24 -0.10
N LEU A 156 -4.79 6.06 -0.51
CA LEU A 156 -5.67 6.75 0.42
C LEU A 156 -6.69 5.76 0.99
N ILE A 157 -6.71 5.62 2.31
CA ILE A 157 -7.70 4.84 3.04
C ILE A 157 -8.70 5.81 3.67
N ASP A 158 -9.91 5.85 3.10
CA ASP A 158 -11.03 6.67 3.57
C ASP A 158 -12.18 5.75 3.99
N GLY A 159 -12.37 5.59 5.29
CA GLY A 159 -13.34 4.69 5.89
C GLY A 159 -14.00 5.29 7.14
N LEU A 160 -14.40 4.43 8.09
CA LEU A 160 -15.02 4.87 9.35
C LEU A 160 -14.01 5.46 10.36
N LEU A 161 -12.72 5.17 10.19
CA LEU A 161 -11.63 5.74 10.98
C LEU A 161 -11.09 7.00 10.29
N PRO A 162 -10.25 7.81 10.97
CA PRO A 162 -9.57 8.93 10.31
C PRO A 162 -8.86 8.49 9.04
N THR A 163 -9.01 9.28 7.99
CA THR A 163 -8.35 9.05 6.70
C THR A 163 -6.83 9.05 6.86
N PHE A 164 -6.16 8.09 6.24
CA PHE A 164 -4.70 7.99 6.24
C PHE A 164 -4.18 7.45 4.90
N GLU A 165 -2.90 7.70 4.62
CA GLU A 165 -2.21 7.24 3.42
C GLU A 165 -1.30 6.04 3.75
N ARG A 166 -1.32 5.04 2.86
CA ARG A 166 -0.45 3.85 2.96
C ARG A 166 0.59 3.90 1.87
N ARG A 167 1.85 3.95 2.26
CA ARG A 167 2.99 3.94 1.34
C ARG A 167 3.56 2.54 1.04
N TYR A 168 3.18 1.54 1.81
CA TYR A 168 3.51 0.14 1.61
C TYR A 168 2.25 -0.68 1.46
N MET A 169 2.18 -1.52 0.41
CA MET A 169 1.02 -2.36 0.13
C MET A 169 1.45 -3.65 -0.58
N LEU A 170 0.77 -4.74 -0.26
CA LEU A 170 0.96 -6.04 -0.90
C LEU A 170 -0.38 -6.55 -1.44
N HIS A 171 -0.39 -6.92 -2.72
CA HIS A 171 -1.52 -7.54 -3.39
C HIS A 171 -1.18 -8.99 -3.72
N TYR A 172 -2.05 -9.88 -3.32
CA TYR A 172 -1.92 -11.31 -3.52
C TYR A 172 -3.01 -11.80 -4.46
N ASN A 173 -2.61 -12.47 -5.53
CA ASN A 173 -3.51 -13.02 -6.54
C ASN A 173 -3.39 -14.54 -6.56
N PHE A 174 -4.55 -15.23 -6.43
CA PHE A 174 -4.65 -16.67 -6.43
C PHE A 174 -5.62 -17.13 -7.53
N PRO A 175 -5.17 -17.14 -8.79
CA PRO A 175 -6.04 -17.51 -9.90
C PRO A 175 -6.36 -19.01 -9.87
N PRO A 176 -7.53 -19.44 -10.37
CA PRO A 176 -7.96 -20.84 -10.34
C PRO A 176 -6.95 -21.81 -10.98
N PHE A 177 -6.23 -21.37 -12.02
CA PHE A 177 -5.23 -22.22 -12.68
C PHE A 177 -4.07 -22.62 -11.77
N SER A 178 -3.82 -21.87 -10.68
CA SER A 178 -2.75 -22.21 -9.72
C SER A 178 -2.96 -23.56 -9.03
N THR A 179 -4.20 -24.01 -8.92
CA THR A 179 -4.58 -25.33 -8.43
C THR A 179 -4.95 -26.30 -9.54
N GLY A 180 -4.86 -25.87 -10.81
CA GLY A 180 -5.28 -26.66 -11.98
C GLY A 180 -6.79 -26.64 -12.23
N GLU A 181 -7.50 -25.68 -11.66
CA GLU A 181 -8.95 -25.55 -11.75
C GLU A 181 -9.36 -24.48 -12.78
N THR A 182 -10.60 -24.59 -13.26
CA THR A 182 -11.26 -23.55 -14.02
C THR A 182 -12.14 -22.72 -13.10
N GLY A 183 -12.13 -21.41 -13.24
CA GLY A 183 -12.91 -20.54 -12.36
C GLY A 183 -13.06 -19.13 -12.90
N ARG A 184 -13.80 -18.29 -12.16
CA ARG A 184 -14.00 -16.88 -12.51
C ARG A 184 -12.83 -16.04 -12.06
N PHE A 185 -12.43 -15.09 -12.91
CA PHE A 185 -11.47 -14.04 -12.59
C PHE A 185 -12.19 -12.74 -12.20
N GLY A 186 -11.49 -11.87 -11.47
CA GLY A 186 -11.93 -10.49 -11.27
C GLY A 186 -12.60 -10.17 -9.93
N PHE A 187 -12.63 -11.14 -9.01
CA PHE A 187 -13.12 -10.90 -7.64
C PHE A 187 -12.06 -11.35 -6.63
N THR A 188 -11.66 -10.46 -5.75
CA THR A 188 -10.77 -10.79 -4.63
C THR A 188 -11.52 -11.67 -3.63
N SER A 189 -11.05 -12.89 -3.43
CA SER A 189 -11.61 -13.82 -2.46
C SER A 189 -11.17 -13.46 -1.02
N ARG A 190 -11.87 -14.02 -0.02
CA ARG A 190 -11.45 -13.90 1.39
C ARG A 190 -10.07 -14.52 1.64
N ARG A 191 -9.73 -15.58 0.90
CA ARG A 191 -8.41 -16.21 0.92
C ARG A 191 -7.35 -15.22 0.44
N GLU A 192 -7.54 -14.57 -0.71
CA GLU A 192 -6.58 -13.60 -1.25
C GLU A 192 -6.37 -12.44 -0.29
N THR A 193 -7.44 -11.92 0.33
CA THR A 193 -7.33 -10.88 1.35
C THR A 193 -6.52 -11.35 2.56
N GLY A 194 -6.84 -12.52 3.13
CA GLY A 194 -6.16 -13.02 4.34
C GLY A 194 -4.71 -13.44 4.10
N HIS A 195 -4.41 -14.06 2.94
CA HIS A 195 -3.05 -14.44 2.58
C HIS A 195 -2.19 -13.22 2.26
N GLY A 196 -2.77 -12.23 1.56
CA GLY A 196 -2.12 -10.95 1.28
C GLY A 196 -1.78 -10.19 2.57
N ASP A 197 -2.75 -10.05 3.48
CA ASP A 197 -2.57 -9.39 4.77
C ASP A 197 -1.48 -10.06 5.63
N LEU A 198 -1.45 -11.40 5.67
CA LEU A 198 -0.40 -12.12 6.38
C LEU A 198 0.99 -11.84 5.80
N ALA A 199 1.13 -11.86 4.47
CA ALA A 199 2.40 -11.60 3.81
C ALA A 199 2.84 -10.14 3.96
N GLU A 200 1.89 -9.21 3.88
CA GLU A 200 2.12 -7.78 4.11
C GLU A 200 2.67 -7.52 5.51
N ARG A 201 1.97 -7.99 6.56
CA ARG A 201 2.40 -7.86 7.97
C ARG A 201 3.73 -8.55 8.25
N ALA A 202 4.04 -9.63 7.54
CA ALA A 202 5.30 -10.34 7.72
C ALA A 202 6.52 -9.51 7.28
N LEU A 203 6.38 -8.69 6.24
CA LEU A 203 7.44 -7.89 5.62
C LEU A 203 7.48 -6.45 6.17
N GLU A 204 6.36 -5.91 6.62
CA GLU A 204 6.18 -4.52 7.06
C GLU A 204 7.25 -4.04 8.07
N PRO A 205 7.67 -4.83 9.11
CA PRO A 205 8.66 -4.37 10.09
C PRO A 205 10.05 -4.06 9.50
N PHE A 206 10.32 -4.48 8.26
CA PHE A 206 11.59 -4.27 7.58
C PHE A 206 11.52 -3.25 6.45
N ILE A 207 10.34 -2.66 6.22
CA ILE A 207 10.20 -1.55 5.29
C ILE A 207 10.94 -0.34 5.87
N PRO A 208 11.88 0.28 5.12
CA PRO A 208 12.60 1.46 5.59
C PRO A 208 11.66 2.64 5.84
N SER A 209 12.05 3.58 6.71
CA SER A 209 11.26 4.79 6.95
C SER A 209 11.14 5.66 5.70
N GLU A 210 10.20 6.62 5.68
CA GLU A 210 10.03 7.54 4.55
C GLU A 210 11.27 8.44 4.37
N GLU A 211 11.95 8.78 5.47
CA GLU A 211 13.18 9.57 5.44
C GLU A 211 14.36 8.79 4.84
N GLU A 212 14.45 7.47 5.13
CA GLU A 212 15.50 6.61 4.60
C GLU A 212 15.26 6.23 3.13
N PHE A 213 13.98 6.03 2.75
CA PHE A 213 13.60 5.58 1.41
C PHE A 213 12.24 6.15 1.01
N PRO A 214 12.18 7.34 0.40
CA PRO A 214 10.95 8.12 0.18
C PRO A 214 10.09 7.61 -0.98
N TYR A 215 10.02 6.30 -1.16
CA TYR A 215 9.21 5.67 -2.19
C TYR A 215 7.94 5.05 -1.60
N THR A 216 6.87 5.10 -2.37
CA THR A 216 5.73 4.21 -2.21
C THR A 216 6.11 2.84 -2.76
N ILE A 217 5.91 1.78 -1.98
CA ILE A 217 6.30 0.42 -2.32
C ILE A 217 5.04 -0.41 -2.54
N ARG A 218 4.87 -0.93 -3.75
CA ARG A 218 3.79 -1.86 -4.08
C ARG A 218 4.36 -3.21 -4.47
N ILE A 219 3.95 -4.26 -3.75
CA ILE A 219 4.25 -5.65 -4.07
C ILE A 219 3.01 -6.29 -4.69
N VAL A 220 3.20 -7.04 -5.76
CA VAL A 220 2.16 -7.89 -6.36
C VAL A 220 2.70 -9.30 -6.47
N SER A 221 2.02 -10.25 -5.84
CA SER A 221 2.35 -11.66 -5.86
C SER A 221 1.30 -12.44 -6.64
N ASP A 222 1.68 -12.99 -7.77
CA ASP A 222 0.85 -13.87 -8.60
C ASP A 222 1.26 -15.33 -8.35
N ILE A 223 0.33 -16.12 -7.85
CA ILE A 223 0.57 -17.54 -7.59
C ILE A 223 0.36 -18.31 -8.89
N LEU A 224 1.44 -18.90 -9.39
CA LEU A 224 1.42 -19.64 -10.66
C LEU A 224 1.06 -21.11 -10.43
N GLU A 225 1.48 -21.68 -9.31
CA GLU A 225 1.17 -23.05 -8.91
C GLU A 225 1.05 -23.12 -7.38
N SER A 226 0.15 -23.97 -6.84
CA SER A 226 -0.05 -24.14 -5.42
C SER A 226 -0.34 -25.58 -5.04
N ASN A 227 0.47 -26.11 -4.11
CA ASN A 227 0.23 -27.32 -3.35
C ASN A 227 0.71 -27.11 -1.90
N GLY A 228 -0.05 -26.30 -1.16
CA GLY A 228 0.21 -25.95 0.23
C GLY A 228 1.07 -24.69 0.41
N SER A 229 0.54 -23.80 1.25
CA SER A 229 1.17 -22.57 1.74
C SER A 229 1.77 -21.63 0.69
N SER A 230 0.96 -21.19 -0.24
CA SER A 230 1.29 -20.15 -1.22
C SER A 230 1.58 -18.78 -0.58
N SER A 231 0.94 -18.46 0.55
CA SER A 231 1.25 -17.23 1.31
C SER A 231 2.68 -17.17 1.82
N MET A 232 3.25 -18.32 2.23
CA MET A 232 4.66 -18.37 2.67
C MET A 232 5.62 -18.28 1.48
N ALA A 233 5.24 -18.79 0.29
CA ALA A 233 5.97 -18.53 -0.94
C ALA A 233 5.96 -17.03 -1.30
N THR A 234 4.82 -16.35 -1.11
CA THR A 234 4.71 -14.89 -1.29
C THR A 234 5.64 -14.10 -0.36
N VAL A 235 5.75 -14.49 0.91
CA VAL A 235 6.68 -13.84 1.85
C VAL A 235 8.12 -13.96 1.36
N CYS A 236 8.53 -15.17 0.95
CA CYS A 236 9.88 -15.41 0.44
C CYS A 236 10.14 -14.65 -0.86
N ALA A 237 9.22 -14.75 -1.84
CA ALA A 237 9.33 -14.05 -3.11
C ALA A 237 9.30 -12.52 -2.95
N GLY A 238 8.45 -12.00 -2.06
CA GLY A 238 8.36 -10.57 -1.76
C GLY A 238 9.65 -10.03 -1.15
N SER A 239 10.25 -10.78 -0.22
CA SER A 239 11.56 -10.42 0.37
C SER A 239 12.66 -10.39 -0.71
N LEU A 240 12.73 -11.40 -1.58
CA LEU A 240 13.68 -11.46 -2.70
C LEU A 240 13.46 -10.34 -3.71
N ALA A 241 12.21 -10.08 -4.09
CA ALA A 241 11.86 -9.04 -5.06
C ALA A 241 12.17 -7.63 -4.55
N MET A 242 11.99 -7.37 -3.24
CA MET A 242 12.39 -6.11 -2.62
C MET A 242 13.91 -5.93 -2.59
N PHE A 243 14.67 -6.98 -2.27
CA PHE A 243 16.14 -6.95 -2.35
C PHE A 243 16.59 -6.68 -3.79
N HIS A 244 15.97 -7.35 -4.77
CA HIS A 244 16.26 -7.13 -6.19
C HIS A 244 15.89 -5.72 -6.65
N ALA A 245 14.82 -5.10 -6.08
CA ALA A 245 14.44 -3.72 -6.36
C ALA A 245 15.39 -2.67 -5.75
N GLY A 246 16.31 -3.06 -4.87
CA GLY A 246 17.17 -2.14 -4.13
C GLY A 246 16.49 -1.46 -2.94
N VAL A 247 15.37 -2.01 -2.43
CA VAL A 247 14.76 -1.52 -1.19
C VAL A 247 15.68 -1.84 -0.02
N PRO A 248 16.16 -0.85 0.75
CA PRO A 248 17.18 -1.05 1.78
C PRO A 248 16.61 -1.72 3.05
N MET A 249 16.02 -2.90 2.88
CA MET A 249 15.58 -3.72 4.00
C MET A 249 16.79 -4.23 4.79
N LYS A 250 16.71 -4.14 6.11
CA LYS A 250 17.83 -4.56 6.99
C LYS A 250 18.07 -6.07 6.99
N LYS A 251 17.04 -6.88 6.70
CA LYS A 251 17.08 -8.36 6.79
C LYS A 251 16.09 -9.00 5.82
N ALA A 252 16.46 -10.15 5.29
CA ALA A 252 15.54 -11.00 4.55
C ALA A 252 14.53 -11.67 5.51
N VAL A 253 13.32 -11.87 5.02
CA VAL A 253 12.22 -12.55 5.73
C VAL A 253 11.84 -13.79 4.95
N ALA A 254 11.75 -14.94 5.62
CA ALA A 254 11.19 -16.16 5.05
C ALA A 254 9.98 -16.64 5.83
N GLY A 255 9.20 -17.50 5.22
CA GLY A 255 8.01 -18.11 5.83
C GLY A 255 7.95 -19.61 5.61
N ILE A 256 7.39 -20.33 6.57
CA ILE A 256 7.16 -21.77 6.54
C ILE A 256 5.77 -22.08 7.10
N ALA A 257 5.10 -23.10 6.56
CA ALA A 257 3.87 -23.66 7.10
C ALA A 257 4.16 -24.99 7.79
N MET A 258 3.68 -25.10 9.02
CA MET A 258 3.78 -26.27 9.87
C MET A 258 2.42 -26.95 9.97
N GLY A 259 2.42 -28.27 10.05
CA GLY A 259 1.24 -29.07 10.32
C GLY A 259 1.35 -29.89 11.59
N LEU A 260 0.24 -30.48 11.98
CA LEU A 260 0.16 -31.38 13.12
C LEU A 260 -0.76 -32.56 12.80
N ILE A 261 -0.33 -33.73 13.21
CA ILE A 261 -1.15 -34.93 13.31
C ILE A 261 -1.13 -35.37 14.77
N LEU A 262 -2.31 -35.46 15.39
CA LEU A 262 -2.47 -35.85 16.78
C LEU A 262 -3.52 -36.95 16.89
N GLU A 263 -3.14 -38.16 17.36
CA GLU A 263 -4.01 -39.27 17.62
C GLU A 263 -3.74 -39.84 19.03
N GLY A 264 -4.58 -39.47 20.00
CA GLY A 264 -4.33 -39.77 21.40
C GLY A 264 -3.00 -39.17 21.86
N ASP A 265 -2.06 -40.01 22.26
CA ASP A 265 -0.74 -39.59 22.73
C ASP A 265 0.31 -39.54 21.58
N ARG A 266 -0.04 -39.98 20.38
CA ARG A 266 0.88 -39.96 19.22
C ARG A 266 0.82 -38.61 18.54
N VAL A 267 1.98 -37.99 18.37
CA VAL A 267 2.12 -36.63 17.82
C VAL A 267 3.14 -36.64 16.69
N ALA A 268 2.81 -36.02 15.56
CA ALA A 268 3.74 -35.69 14.50
C ALA A 268 3.58 -34.22 14.09
N VAL A 269 4.67 -33.46 14.23
CA VAL A 269 4.76 -32.07 13.72
C VAL A 269 5.41 -32.11 12.33
N LEU A 270 4.76 -31.48 11.34
CA LEU A 270 5.17 -31.50 9.94
C LEU A 270 5.74 -30.13 9.53
N SER A 271 6.87 -30.11 8.83
CA SER A 271 7.43 -28.92 8.21
C SER A 271 7.00 -28.85 6.74
N ASP A 272 6.72 -27.64 6.23
CA ASP A 272 6.38 -27.42 4.82
C ASP A 272 5.27 -28.36 4.32
N ILE A 273 4.06 -28.16 4.84
CA ILE A 273 2.91 -29.02 4.56
C ILE A 273 2.40 -28.88 3.13
N LEU A 274 1.89 -30.00 2.60
CA LEU A 274 1.11 -30.05 1.38
C LEU A 274 -0.34 -29.62 1.64
N GLY A 275 -1.08 -29.28 0.59
CA GLY A 275 -2.51 -28.96 0.71
C GLY A 275 -3.34 -30.09 1.33
N ASP A 276 -3.05 -31.33 0.96
CA ASP A 276 -3.72 -32.51 1.57
C ASP A 276 -3.41 -32.66 3.07
N GLU A 277 -2.19 -32.33 3.50
CA GLU A 277 -1.77 -32.38 4.89
C GLU A 277 -2.36 -31.24 5.72
N ASP A 278 -2.56 -30.06 5.11
CA ASP A 278 -3.35 -28.99 5.70
C ASP A 278 -4.80 -29.44 5.90
N PHE A 279 -5.43 -29.95 4.83
CA PHE A 279 -6.84 -30.31 4.85
C PHE A 279 -7.16 -31.46 5.81
N LEU A 280 -6.34 -32.52 5.85
CA LEU A 280 -6.55 -33.75 6.62
C LEU A 280 -5.85 -33.73 8.00
N GLY A 281 -5.01 -32.74 8.26
CA GLY A 281 -4.31 -32.54 9.53
C GLY A 281 -5.10 -31.78 10.57
N ASP A 282 -4.50 -31.58 11.74
CA ASP A 282 -5.11 -30.96 12.92
C ASP A 282 -4.71 -29.49 13.12
N MET A 283 -3.67 -29.03 12.45
CA MET A 283 -3.16 -27.68 12.53
C MET A 283 -2.53 -27.25 11.21
N ASP A 284 -2.80 -26.00 10.80
CA ASP A 284 -2.01 -25.18 9.85
C ASP A 284 -1.41 -24.01 10.64
N PHE A 285 -0.09 -24.01 10.81
CA PHE A 285 0.62 -22.99 11.56
C PHE A 285 1.72 -22.34 10.71
N LYS A 286 1.43 -21.14 10.22
CA LYS A 286 2.34 -20.33 9.40
C LYS A 286 3.21 -19.45 10.28
N VAL A 287 4.51 -19.52 10.08
CA VAL A 287 5.51 -18.76 10.84
C VAL A 287 6.45 -18.06 9.91
N THR A 288 6.51 -16.74 10.00
CA THR A 288 7.42 -15.90 9.21
C THR A 288 8.47 -15.25 10.10
N GLY A 289 9.61 -14.88 9.54
CA GLY A 289 10.62 -14.13 10.28
C GLY A 289 12.00 -14.14 9.64
N THR A 290 12.92 -13.50 10.36
CA THR A 290 14.33 -13.36 10.02
C THR A 290 15.17 -14.44 10.72
N GLN A 291 16.49 -14.32 10.66
CA GLN A 291 17.39 -15.16 11.46
C GLN A 291 17.22 -14.94 12.98
N GLU A 292 16.80 -13.74 13.40
CA GLU A 292 16.76 -13.35 14.81
C GLU A 292 15.40 -13.60 15.47
N GLY A 293 14.31 -13.48 14.73
CA GLY A 293 12.98 -13.56 15.34
C GLY A 293 11.84 -13.76 14.36
N ILE A 294 10.65 -13.93 14.93
CA ILE A 294 9.38 -14.07 14.22
C ILE A 294 8.84 -12.68 13.91
N THR A 295 8.30 -12.46 12.71
CA THR A 295 7.67 -11.21 12.27
C THR A 295 6.16 -11.31 12.24
N ALA A 296 5.61 -12.45 11.79
CA ALA A 296 4.19 -12.72 11.85
C ALA A 296 3.92 -14.21 12.01
N CYS A 297 2.75 -14.55 12.52
CA CYS A 297 2.25 -15.91 12.56
C CYS A 297 0.75 -15.95 12.35
N GLN A 298 0.28 -17.06 11.80
CA GLN A 298 -1.14 -17.40 11.71
C GLN A 298 -1.30 -18.87 12.04
N MET A 299 -2.25 -19.19 12.89
CA MET A 299 -2.56 -20.56 13.27
C MET A 299 -4.03 -20.84 13.06
N ASP A 300 -4.33 -21.96 12.43
CA ASP A 300 -5.63 -22.57 12.36
C ASP A 300 -5.54 -23.98 12.96
N ILE A 301 -6.42 -24.30 13.93
CA ILE A 301 -6.47 -25.60 14.60
C ILE A 301 -7.86 -26.20 14.46
N LYS A 302 -7.91 -27.51 14.19
CA LYS A 302 -9.15 -28.29 14.01
C LYS A 302 -9.44 -29.18 15.21
N ILE A 303 -8.69 -29.00 16.32
CA ILE A 303 -8.79 -29.69 17.58
C ILE A 303 -9.08 -28.71 18.73
N GLU A 304 -9.49 -29.19 19.88
CA GLU A 304 -9.94 -28.35 21.01
C GLU A 304 -8.81 -27.50 21.64
N GLY A 305 -7.54 -27.87 21.43
CA GLY A 305 -6.40 -27.12 21.92
C GLY A 305 -5.08 -27.84 21.71
N LEU A 306 -3.98 -27.11 21.96
CA LEU A 306 -2.60 -27.61 21.85
C LEU A 306 -1.92 -27.54 23.21
N SER A 307 -1.11 -28.56 23.54
CA SER A 307 -0.22 -28.48 24.70
C SER A 307 0.95 -27.52 24.44
N VAL A 308 1.51 -26.99 25.53
CA VAL A 308 2.68 -26.11 25.46
C VAL A 308 3.90 -26.83 24.85
N GLU A 309 4.01 -28.13 25.10
CA GLU A 309 5.09 -28.98 24.59
C GLU A 309 5.01 -29.15 23.07
N ILE A 310 3.78 -29.41 22.55
CA ILE A 310 3.56 -29.47 21.10
C ILE A 310 3.88 -28.12 20.46
N MET A 311 3.44 -27.01 21.06
CA MET A 311 3.73 -25.68 20.56
C MET A 311 5.22 -25.36 20.54
N LYS A 312 5.97 -25.69 21.59
CA LYS A 312 7.44 -25.52 21.62
C LYS A 312 8.11 -26.32 20.50
N THR A 313 7.68 -27.57 20.30
CA THR A 313 8.19 -28.44 19.24
C THR A 313 7.92 -27.84 17.86
N ALA A 314 6.69 -27.39 17.62
CA ALA A 314 6.30 -26.77 16.34
C ALA A 314 7.09 -25.48 16.07
N LEU A 315 7.27 -24.61 17.06
CA LEU A 315 8.06 -23.37 16.92
C LEU A 315 9.54 -23.63 16.66
N GLU A 316 10.16 -24.60 17.35
CA GLU A 316 11.56 -24.93 17.12
C GLU A 316 11.77 -25.60 15.76
N GLN A 317 10.85 -26.45 15.33
CA GLN A 317 10.91 -27.05 13.99
C GLN A 317 10.66 -25.99 12.90
N ALA A 318 9.72 -25.06 13.11
CA ALA A 318 9.50 -23.91 12.24
C ALA A 318 10.73 -23.00 12.15
N ARG A 319 11.44 -22.79 13.28
CA ARG A 319 12.70 -22.03 13.30
C ARG A 319 13.75 -22.67 12.42
N LYS A 320 13.97 -23.98 12.56
CA LYS A 320 14.95 -24.72 11.73
C LYS A 320 14.59 -24.64 10.25
N GLY A 321 13.32 -24.87 9.91
CA GLY A 321 12.85 -24.79 8.53
C GLY A 321 12.98 -23.39 7.93
N ARG A 322 12.60 -22.34 8.67
CA ARG A 322 12.75 -20.95 8.25
C ARG A 322 14.22 -20.57 8.01
N LEU A 323 15.15 -20.99 8.89
CA LEU A 323 16.57 -20.73 8.72
C LEU A 323 17.15 -21.47 7.49
N HIS A 324 16.68 -22.68 7.19
CA HIS A 324 17.03 -23.40 5.97
C HIS A 324 16.57 -22.63 4.71
N ILE A 325 15.33 -22.16 4.69
CA ILE A 325 14.78 -21.36 3.57
C ILE A 325 15.59 -20.06 3.40
N LEU A 326 15.84 -19.33 4.51
CA LEU A 326 16.67 -18.11 4.48
C LEU A 326 18.08 -18.37 3.95
N GLY A 327 18.69 -19.52 4.26
CA GLY A 327 19.99 -19.93 3.71
C GLY A 327 19.96 -19.93 2.19
N ILE A 328 18.99 -20.61 1.57
CA ILE A 328 18.83 -20.70 0.12
C ILE A 328 18.53 -19.32 -0.50
N MET A 329 17.66 -18.54 0.13
CA MET A 329 17.38 -17.17 -0.33
C MET A 329 18.62 -16.28 -0.31
N ASN A 330 19.44 -16.38 0.74
CA ASN A 330 20.67 -15.61 0.87
C ASN A 330 21.78 -16.06 -0.10
N GLU A 331 21.79 -17.32 -0.54
CA GLU A 331 22.67 -17.79 -1.63
C GLU A 331 22.30 -17.11 -2.95
N THR A 332 21.02 -16.79 -3.16
CA THR A 332 20.55 -16.10 -4.36
C THR A 332 20.80 -14.59 -4.28
N ILE A 333 20.46 -13.96 -3.16
CA ILE A 333 20.71 -12.53 -2.90
C ILE A 333 20.84 -12.30 -1.37
N ALA A 334 22.04 -11.95 -0.93
CA ALA A 334 22.34 -11.76 0.50
C ALA A 334 22.03 -10.35 1.01
N LYS A 335 22.00 -9.36 0.12
CA LYS A 335 21.79 -7.94 0.43
C LYS A 335 20.96 -7.29 -0.68
N PRO A 336 20.23 -6.21 -0.36
CA PRO A 336 19.58 -5.40 -1.38
C PRO A 336 20.58 -4.91 -2.43
N ASN A 337 20.12 -4.82 -3.69
CA ASN A 337 20.90 -4.17 -4.74
C ASN A 337 21.22 -2.72 -4.34
N GLU A 338 22.43 -2.26 -4.68
CA GLU A 338 22.86 -0.89 -4.38
C GLU A 338 22.19 0.14 -5.30
N GLU A 339 21.91 -0.26 -6.54
CA GLU A 339 21.25 0.58 -7.53
C GLU A 339 19.80 0.15 -7.73
N LEU A 340 18.93 1.14 -7.89
CA LEU A 340 17.55 0.91 -8.28
C LEU A 340 17.47 0.53 -9.76
N SER A 341 16.37 -0.14 -10.13
CA SER A 341 16.06 -0.38 -11.54
C SER A 341 16.13 0.92 -12.37
N PRO A 342 16.64 0.86 -13.60
CA PRO A 342 16.65 2.02 -14.49
C PRO A 342 15.24 2.52 -14.83
N PHE A 343 14.21 1.71 -14.60
CA PHE A 343 12.81 2.07 -14.80
C PHE A 343 12.16 2.68 -13.55
N ALA A 344 12.81 2.59 -12.39
CA ALA A 344 12.31 3.23 -11.17
C ALA A 344 12.50 4.76 -11.25
N PRO A 345 11.50 5.55 -10.79
CA PRO A 345 11.64 7.00 -10.76
C PRO A 345 12.80 7.39 -9.83
N LYS A 346 13.71 8.23 -10.32
CA LYS A 346 14.79 8.80 -9.50
C LYS A 346 14.24 9.99 -8.72
N LEU A 347 14.29 9.89 -7.39
CA LEU A 347 13.84 10.96 -6.51
C LEU A 347 15.03 11.88 -6.17
N THR A 348 14.86 13.18 -6.45
CA THR A 348 15.78 14.22 -6.01
C THR A 348 15.03 15.18 -5.12
N THR A 349 15.57 15.44 -3.93
CA THR A 349 14.95 16.36 -2.96
C THR A 349 15.74 17.66 -2.91
N ILE A 350 15.05 18.80 -2.98
CA ILE A 350 15.61 20.13 -2.77
C ILE A 350 14.79 20.89 -1.73
N GLN A 351 15.46 21.75 -0.98
CA GLN A 351 14.79 22.62 0.01
C GLN A 351 14.54 24.00 -0.61
N VAL A 352 13.31 24.49 -0.52
CA VAL A 352 12.95 25.87 -0.87
C VAL A 352 12.45 26.61 0.37
N PRO A 353 12.63 27.94 0.48
CA PRO A 353 12.04 28.71 1.57
C PRO A 353 10.52 28.59 1.57
N VAL A 354 9.91 28.39 2.75
CA VAL A 354 8.45 28.18 2.90
C VAL A 354 7.65 29.33 2.25
N GLU A 355 8.12 30.57 2.40
CA GLU A 355 7.55 31.78 1.76
C GLU A 355 7.54 31.74 0.24
N MET A 356 8.41 30.91 -0.37
CA MET A 356 8.52 30.76 -1.83
C MET A 356 7.67 29.61 -2.38
N ILE A 357 7.08 28.76 -1.55
CA ILE A 357 6.22 27.65 -1.97
C ILE A 357 5.10 28.17 -2.90
N GLY A 358 4.42 29.25 -2.49
CA GLY A 358 3.37 29.87 -3.27
C GLY A 358 3.84 30.38 -4.65
N ALA A 359 5.11 30.81 -4.78
CA ALA A 359 5.68 31.24 -6.05
C ALA A 359 5.97 30.04 -6.98
N VAL A 360 6.45 28.94 -6.43
CA VAL A 360 6.71 27.69 -7.18
C VAL A 360 5.41 27.05 -7.66
N ILE A 361 4.38 27.04 -6.82
CA ILE A 361 3.05 26.52 -7.19
C ILE A 361 2.39 27.45 -8.24
N GLY A 362 2.47 28.76 -8.03
CA GLY A 362 1.82 29.77 -8.86
C GLY A 362 0.29 29.83 -8.69
N PRO A 363 -0.39 30.86 -9.27
CA PRO A 363 -1.83 31.00 -9.20
C PRO A 363 -2.54 29.77 -9.78
N GLY A 364 -3.42 29.15 -8.98
CA GLY A 364 -4.15 27.95 -9.38
C GLY A 364 -3.25 26.77 -9.82
N GLY A 365 -1.96 26.75 -9.42
CA GLY A 365 -1.02 25.69 -9.77
C GLY A 365 -0.44 25.79 -11.21
N GLU A 366 -0.55 26.96 -11.87
CA GLU A 366 -0.10 27.15 -13.26
C GLU A 366 1.41 26.98 -13.42
N MET A 367 2.20 27.54 -12.47
CA MET A 367 3.66 27.49 -12.56
C MET A 367 4.18 26.07 -12.39
N ILE A 368 3.73 25.35 -11.38
CA ILE A 368 4.17 23.97 -11.17
C ILE A 368 3.77 23.06 -12.33
N ARG A 369 2.56 23.24 -12.91
CA ARG A 369 2.16 22.50 -14.13
C ARG A 369 3.03 22.82 -15.33
N SER A 370 3.49 24.07 -15.49
CA SER A 370 4.44 24.43 -16.55
C SER A 370 5.79 23.74 -16.34
N ILE A 371 6.31 23.73 -15.09
CA ILE A 371 7.57 23.06 -14.78
C ILE A 371 7.49 21.57 -15.08
N VAL A 372 6.41 20.90 -14.63
CA VAL A 372 6.13 19.47 -14.90
C VAL A 372 6.06 19.19 -16.40
N LYS A 373 5.34 20.02 -17.16
CA LYS A 373 5.20 19.86 -18.61
C LYS A 373 6.54 19.98 -19.34
N ASP A 374 7.37 20.94 -18.93
CA ASP A 374 8.63 21.25 -19.62
C ASP A 374 9.75 20.30 -19.24
N SER A 375 9.73 19.76 -18.03
CA SER A 375 10.73 18.79 -17.54
C SER A 375 10.35 17.33 -17.77
N GLY A 376 9.05 17.03 -17.84
CA GLY A 376 8.55 15.65 -17.81
C GLY A 376 8.67 14.97 -16.43
N ALA A 377 9.14 15.71 -15.40
CA ALA A 377 9.27 15.20 -14.03
C ALA A 377 8.00 15.44 -13.23
N GLU A 378 7.69 14.55 -12.28
CA GLU A 378 6.70 14.80 -11.24
C GLU A 378 7.30 15.63 -10.12
N ILE A 379 6.54 16.60 -9.60
CA ILE A 379 6.99 17.48 -8.52
C ILE A 379 5.96 17.47 -7.41
N ASN A 380 6.42 17.16 -6.20
CA ASN A 380 5.65 17.27 -4.98
C ASN A 380 6.32 18.28 -4.04
N ILE A 381 5.53 19.13 -3.38
CA ILE A 381 6.01 20.14 -2.43
C ILE A 381 5.23 19.97 -1.15
N ASP A 382 5.92 19.82 -0.03
CA ASP A 382 5.29 19.79 1.29
C ASP A 382 5.29 21.18 1.96
N ASP A 383 4.55 21.28 3.05
CA ASP A 383 4.37 22.54 3.77
C ASP A 383 5.66 23.05 4.45
N ASN A 384 6.69 22.21 4.59
CA ASN A 384 8.00 22.56 5.13
C ASN A 384 8.97 23.06 4.05
N GLY A 385 8.53 23.11 2.79
CA GLY A 385 9.33 23.56 1.65
C GLY A 385 10.27 22.49 1.10
N ILE A 386 10.07 21.21 1.44
CA ILE A 386 10.77 20.10 0.81
C ILE A 386 10.10 19.83 -0.54
N VAL A 387 10.86 19.97 -1.61
CA VAL A 387 10.42 19.68 -2.97
C VAL A 387 11.02 18.37 -3.42
N THR A 388 10.18 17.36 -3.61
CA THR A 388 10.55 16.06 -4.16
C THR A 388 10.28 16.04 -5.65
N ILE A 389 11.30 15.81 -6.44
CA ILE A 389 11.27 15.75 -7.89
C ILE A 389 11.52 14.30 -8.29
N ALA A 390 10.52 13.66 -8.92
CA ALA A 390 10.60 12.31 -9.43
C ALA A 390 10.75 12.35 -10.95
N ALA A 391 11.86 11.85 -11.48
CA ALA A 391 12.16 11.86 -12.89
C ALA A 391 12.67 10.49 -13.38
N ILE A 392 12.39 10.16 -14.63
CA ILE A 392 12.87 8.92 -15.26
C ILE A 392 14.38 9.00 -15.52
N ASP A 393 14.88 10.20 -15.85
CA ASP A 393 16.28 10.45 -16.13
C ASP A 393 16.80 11.71 -15.44
N GLN A 394 18.12 11.85 -15.35
CA GLN A 394 18.77 12.96 -14.69
C GLN A 394 18.53 14.30 -15.41
N ALA A 395 18.43 14.29 -16.74
CA ALA A 395 18.22 15.51 -17.51
C ALA A 395 16.87 16.16 -17.19
N SER A 396 15.81 15.36 -17.08
CA SER A 396 14.47 15.79 -16.65
C SER A 396 14.50 16.39 -15.24
N ALA A 397 15.21 15.75 -14.31
CA ALA A 397 15.37 16.27 -12.95
C ALA A 397 16.11 17.61 -12.94
N ASP A 398 17.19 17.75 -13.70
CA ASP A 398 18.00 18.96 -13.76
C ASP A 398 17.22 20.15 -14.33
N ILE A 399 16.37 19.93 -15.34
CA ILE A 399 15.47 20.97 -15.89
C ILE A 399 14.50 21.46 -14.80
N ALA A 400 13.87 20.54 -14.06
CA ALA A 400 12.95 20.90 -12.99
C ALA A 400 13.66 21.68 -11.87
N ILE A 401 14.83 21.20 -11.43
CA ILE A 401 15.66 21.84 -10.40
C ILE A 401 16.07 23.24 -10.84
N ALA A 402 16.54 23.41 -12.08
CA ALA A 402 16.98 24.70 -12.60
C ALA A 402 15.85 25.73 -12.58
N LYS A 403 14.64 25.34 -13.03
CA LYS A 403 13.45 26.22 -13.02
C LYS A 403 13.00 26.58 -11.60
N ILE A 404 12.99 25.62 -10.68
CA ILE A 404 12.62 25.89 -9.28
C ILE A 404 13.65 26.84 -8.64
N ARG A 405 14.95 26.61 -8.86
CA ARG A 405 16.02 27.48 -8.36
C ARG A 405 15.94 28.89 -8.93
N GLU A 406 15.59 29.04 -10.21
CA GLU A 406 15.39 30.35 -10.83
C GLU A 406 14.25 31.13 -10.14
N ILE A 407 13.12 30.48 -9.85
CA ILE A 407 11.97 31.09 -9.17
C ILE A 407 12.32 31.46 -7.72
N THR A 408 13.07 30.60 -7.04
CA THR A 408 13.37 30.73 -5.62
C THR A 408 14.65 31.52 -5.31
N ARG A 409 15.40 31.90 -6.37
CA ARG A 409 16.65 32.66 -6.21
C ARG A 409 16.42 33.92 -5.36
N PRO A 410 17.15 34.11 -4.26
CA PRO A 410 17.08 35.34 -3.50
C PRO A 410 17.53 36.53 -4.37
N MET A 411 16.84 37.65 -4.24
CA MET A 411 17.25 38.87 -4.90
C MET A 411 18.35 39.51 -4.06
N GLU A 412 19.45 39.90 -4.70
CA GLU A 412 20.63 40.47 -4.04
C GLU A 412 20.79 41.94 -4.38
N GLU A 413 20.94 42.80 -3.36
CA GLU A 413 21.25 44.21 -3.56
C GLU A 413 22.61 44.34 -4.28
N GLY A 414 22.72 45.33 -5.16
CA GLY A 414 23.92 45.57 -5.93
C GLY A 414 24.02 44.76 -7.23
N THR A 415 23.17 43.75 -7.43
CA THR A 415 23.16 42.92 -8.65
C THR A 415 22.35 43.58 -9.78
N VAL A 416 22.81 43.37 -11.02
CA VAL A 416 22.13 43.85 -12.22
C VAL A 416 21.16 42.80 -12.72
N TYR A 417 19.92 43.21 -12.96
CA TYR A 417 18.86 42.38 -13.51
C TYR A 417 18.35 42.96 -14.82
N SER A 418 18.10 42.13 -15.82
CA SER A 418 17.37 42.52 -17.02
C SER A 418 15.88 42.44 -16.70
N GLY A 419 15.18 43.56 -16.78
CA GLY A 419 13.79 43.65 -16.41
C GLY A 419 12.88 44.19 -17.49
N VAL A 420 11.60 43.85 -17.42
CA VAL A 420 10.57 44.31 -18.38
C VAL A 420 9.67 45.34 -17.70
N VAL A 421 9.46 46.49 -18.33
CA VAL A 421 8.54 47.53 -17.86
C VAL A 421 7.09 47.01 -17.96
N LYS A 422 6.41 46.84 -16.80
CA LYS A 422 5.02 46.39 -16.74
C LYS A 422 4.02 47.51 -16.59
N GLU A 423 4.38 48.55 -15.85
CA GLU A 423 3.49 49.69 -15.58
C GLU A 423 4.29 50.99 -15.47
N ILE A 424 3.76 52.07 -15.97
CA ILE A 424 4.32 53.41 -15.85
C ILE A 424 3.33 54.25 -15.03
N ARG A 425 3.85 54.94 -13.98
CA ARG A 425 3.11 55.94 -13.22
C ARG A 425 3.80 57.27 -13.32
N GLU A 426 3.18 58.23 -14.00
CA GLU A 426 3.72 59.55 -14.14
C GLU A 426 3.94 60.22 -12.78
N GLY A 427 5.07 60.91 -12.66
CA GLY A 427 5.51 61.54 -11.42
C GLY A 427 6.09 60.62 -10.36
N LEU A 428 5.95 59.28 -10.49
CA LEU A 428 6.52 58.27 -9.57
C LEU A 428 7.69 57.52 -10.22
N GLY A 429 7.47 56.90 -11.39
CA GLY A 429 8.43 56.04 -12.06
C GLY A 429 7.78 54.90 -12.82
N ALA A 430 8.53 53.83 -13.04
CA ALA A 430 8.08 52.61 -13.69
C ALA A 430 8.19 51.40 -12.75
N PHE A 431 7.26 50.47 -12.87
CA PHE A 431 7.38 49.16 -12.26
C PHE A 431 8.00 48.20 -13.27
N VAL A 432 9.15 47.67 -12.91
CA VAL A 432 9.96 46.78 -13.74
C VAL A 432 9.93 45.39 -13.14
N GLU A 433 9.51 44.40 -13.90
CA GLU A 433 9.57 43.01 -13.49
C GLU A 433 11.01 42.50 -13.75
N ILE A 434 11.75 42.28 -12.67
CA ILE A 434 13.17 41.87 -12.70
C ILE A 434 13.37 40.36 -12.50
N ALA A 435 12.33 39.64 -12.10
CA ALA A 435 12.24 38.20 -12.08
C ALA A 435 10.75 37.81 -12.13
N PRO A 436 10.37 36.57 -12.46
CA PRO A 436 8.97 36.14 -12.53
C PRO A 436 8.18 36.56 -11.30
N LYS A 437 7.16 37.43 -11.51
CA LYS A 437 6.30 38.03 -10.46
C LYS A 437 7.02 38.91 -9.42
N LYS A 438 8.30 39.26 -9.60
CA LYS A 438 9.03 40.16 -8.74
C LYS A 438 9.16 41.53 -9.43
N GLN A 439 8.35 42.48 -9.00
CA GLN A 439 8.36 43.85 -9.50
C GLN A 439 9.16 44.78 -8.60
N ALA A 440 9.98 45.61 -9.20
CA ALA A 440 10.75 46.62 -8.52
C ALA A 440 10.37 48.02 -9.02
N LEU A 441 10.38 48.99 -8.12
CA LEU A 441 10.12 50.38 -8.48
C LEU A 441 11.41 51.02 -9.06
N LEU A 442 11.39 51.43 -10.30
CA LEU A 442 12.34 52.29 -10.93
C LEU A 442 11.83 53.75 -10.79
N HIS A 443 12.23 54.41 -9.72
CA HIS A 443 11.79 55.79 -9.43
C HIS A 443 12.27 56.73 -10.53
N VAL A 444 11.50 57.80 -10.86
CA VAL A 444 11.84 58.80 -11.88
C VAL A 444 13.24 59.38 -11.72
N SER A 445 13.72 59.57 -10.48
CA SER A 445 15.09 60.06 -10.20
C SER A 445 16.19 59.04 -10.43
N GLN A 446 15.86 57.77 -10.68
CA GLN A 446 16.77 56.65 -10.88
C GLN A 446 16.77 56.18 -12.35
N LEU A 447 16.06 56.91 -13.24
CA LEU A 447 16.00 56.63 -14.67
C LEU A 447 17.23 57.10 -15.43
N ASP A 448 17.66 58.40 -15.20
CA ASP A 448 18.75 59.04 -15.89
C ASP A 448 19.40 60.12 -15.01
N TYR A 449 20.57 60.60 -15.39
CA TYR A 449 21.25 61.77 -14.81
C TYR A 449 20.58 63.08 -15.16
N LYS A 450 19.83 63.15 -16.31
CA LYS A 450 19.03 64.29 -16.72
C LYS A 450 17.67 64.31 -16.00
N ARG A 451 17.13 65.49 -15.75
CA ARG A 451 15.78 65.63 -15.19
C ARG A 451 14.74 65.19 -16.24
N ILE A 452 13.99 64.17 -15.90
CA ILE A 452 12.89 63.65 -16.73
C ILE A 452 11.59 64.23 -16.18
N GLU A 453 10.77 64.84 -17.04
CA GLU A 453 9.47 65.41 -16.68
C GLU A 453 8.38 64.35 -16.75
N ASN A 454 8.33 63.57 -17.84
CA ASN A 454 7.39 62.47 -18.00
C ASN A 454 8.15 61.16 -18.20
N VAL A 455 7.78 60.11 -17.52
CA VAL A 455 8.46 58.81 -17.58
C VAL A 455 8.19 58.15 -18.95
N SER A 456 6.99 58.37 -19.51
CA SER A 456 6.57 57.88 -20.83
C SER A 456 7.37 58.46 -22.03
N ASP A 457 8.12 59.56 -21.80
CA ASP A 457 9.02 60.08 -22.86
C ASP A 457 10.31 59.24 -23.04
N VAL A 458 10.65 58.44 -22.00
CA VAL A 458 11.91 57.67 -21.95
C VAL A 458 11.66 56.15 -21.96
N LEU A 459 10.56 55.68 -21.42
CA LEU A 459 10.22 54.26 -21.34
C LEU A 459 8.79 54.00 -21.81
N LYS A 460 8.61 52.80 -22.41
CA LYS A 460 7.31 52.29 -22.80
C LYS A 460 7.04 50.98 -22.07
N VAL A 461 5.76 50.69 -21.84
CA VAL A 461 5.36 49.38 -21.32
C VAL A 461 5.77 48.29 -22.30
N GLY A 462 6.50 47.27 -21.83
CA GLY A 462 7.08 46.22 -22.65
C GLY A 462 8.58 46.41 -22.94
N ASP A 463 9.17 47.58 -22.66
CA ASP A 463 10.61 47.79 -22.85
C ASP A 463 11.41 46.87 -21.90
N VAL A 464 12.51 46.32 -22.47
CA VAL A 464 13.49 45.52 -21.72
C VAL A 464 14.68 46.42 -21.39
N LEU A 465 15.07 46.49 -20.12
CA LEU A 465 16.21 47.31 -19.70
C LEU A 465 16.98 46.67 -18.56
N ASP A 466 18.28 46.90 -18.51
CA ASP A 466 19.11 46.47 -17.39
C ASP A 466 19.03 47.49 -16.27
N VAL A 467 18.75 46.98 -15.07
CA VAL A 467 18.60 47.78 -13.84
C VAL A 467 19.39 47.16 -12.70
N LYS A 468 20.01 47.97 -11.89
CA LYS A 468 20.71 47.53 -10.69
C LYS A 468 19.76 47.60 -9.49
N LEU A 469 19.65 46.51 -8.74
CA LEU A 469 18.88 46.48 -7.50
C LEU A 469 19.63 47.27 -6.42
N ILE A 470 19.04 48.35 -5.93
CA ILE A 470 19.67 49.24 -4.97
C ILE A 470 19.20 49.07 -3.53
N GLU A 471 17.98 48.59 -3.34
CA GLU A 471 17.39 48.47 -2.00
C GLU A 471 16.26 47.43 -1.98
N ILE A 472 16.25 46.60 -0.94
CA ILE A 472 15.12 45.73 -0.59
C ILE A 472 14.52 46.23 0.73
N GLN A 473 13.35 46.85 0.68
CA GLN A 473 12.68 47.43 1.84
C GLN A 473 11.97 46.35 2.69
N PRO A 474 11.77 46.59 3.99
CA PRO A 474 10.90 45.76 4.82
C PRO A 474 9.52 45.57 4.16
N GLY A 475 9.08 44.31 4.02
CA GLY A 475 7.86 43.97 3.27
C GLY A 475 8.09 43.62 1.80
N GLY A 476 9.35 43.38 1.38
CA GLY A 476 9.69 42.83 0.07
C GLY A 476 9.58 43.83 -1.11
N LYS A 477 9.39 45.11 -0.88
CA LYS A 477 9.39 46.15 -1.91
C LYS A 477 10.80 46.44 -2.37
N MET A 478 11.05 46.25 -3.65
CA MET A 478 12.36 46.42 -4.28
C MET A 478 12.46 47.76 -5.00
N ARG A 479 13.64 48.37 -4.96
CA ARG A 479 13.98 49.58 -5.73
C ARG A 479 15.15 49.28 -6.66
N VAL A 480 15.03 49.72 -7.89
CA VAL A 480 16.06 49.56 -8.90
C VAL A 480 16.49 50.90 -9.51
N SER A 481 17.69 50.92 -10.09
CA SER A 481 18.26 52.08 -10.74
C SER A 481 18.79 51.72 -12.12
N ARG A 482 18.32 52.40 -13.15
CA ARG A 482 18.92 52.39 -14.48
C ARG A 482 20.10 53.37 -14.52
N LYS A 483 20.00 54.52 -13.82
CA LYS A 483 21.04 55.53 -13.68
C LYS A 483 22.37 54.92 -13.26
N ALA A 484 22.37 53.95 -12.36
CA ALA A 484 23.56 53.24 -11.88
C ALA A 484 24.28 52.42 -12.97
N MET A 485 23.64 52.21 -14.14
CA MET A 485 24.18 51.49 -15.31
C MET A 485 24.69 52.43 -16.39
N LEU A 486 24.36 53.74 -16.30
CA LEU A 486 24.75 54.73 -17.28
C LEU A 486 26.11 55.36 -16.92
N PRO A 487 26.93 55.77 -17.91
CA PRO A 487 28.16 56.52 -17.63
C PRO A 487 27.85 57.83 -16.94
N VAL A 488 28.62 58.14 -15.91
CA VAL A 488 28.48 59.41 -15.15
C VAL A 488 28.90 60.59 -16.05
N PRO A 489 28.02 61.59 -16.32
CA PRO A 489 28.37 62.75 -17.09
C PRO A 489 29.50 63.57 -16.44
N GLU A 490 30.40 64.13 -17.25
CA GLU A 490 31.47 65.02 -16.75
C GLU A 490 30.88 66.21 -15.97
N GLY A 491 31.34 66.39 -14.71
CA GLY A 491 30.87 67.46 -13.82
C GLY A 491 29.64 67.14 -13.00
N TYR A 492 29.13 65.88 -13.00
CA TYR A 492 28.01 65.47 -12.14
C TYR A 492 28.49 65.20 -10.71
N ASP A 493 27.90 65.94 -9.72
CA ASP A 493 28.21 65.79 -8.31
C ASP A 493 27.43 64.61 -7.71
N THR A 494 28.09 63.46 -7.62
CA THR A 494 27.51 62.20 -7.08
C THR A 494 27.19 62.30 -5.58
N SER A 495 27.79 63.27 -4.85
CA SER A 495 27.54 63.44 -3.43
C SER A 495 26.10 63.90 -3.09
N ARG A 496 25.38 64.40 -4.09
CA ARG A 496 23.96 64.77 -3.97
C ARG A 496 23.02 63.57 -3.89
N ASP A 497 23.40 62.45 -4.45
CA ASP A 497 22.59 61.24 -4.43
C ASP A 497 22.66 60.51 -3.09
N GLU A 498 23.76 60.68 -2.33
CA GLU A 498 24.00 60.10 -1.00
C GLU A 498 23.38 60.88 0.16
N ARG A 499 22.97 62.14 -0.04
CA ARG A 499 22.58 63.05 1.04
C ARG A 499 21.07 63.24 1.26
N ARG A 500 20.20 62.42 0.74
CA ARG A 500 18.77 62.49 1.09
C ARG A 500 18.43 61.53 2.21
N PRO A 501 18.29 62.03 3.46
CA PRO A 501 17.70 61.21 4.53
C PRO A 501 16.23 60.93 4.20
N PRO A 502 15.70 59.76 4.61
CA PRO A 502 14.30 59.44 4.38
C PRO A 502 13.41 60.52 5.01
N ARG A 503 12.48 61.07 4.21
CA ARG A 503 11.45 61.97 4.74
C ARG A 503 10.65 61.16 5.77
N ARG A 504 10.71 61.60 7.05
CA ARG A 504 9.80 61.17 8.10
C ARG A 504 8.39 61.58 7.65
N ASP A 505 7.51 60.62 7.55
CA ASP A 505 6.08 60.85 7.35
C ASP A 505 5.52 61.62 8.56
N ASP A 506 5.05 62.83 8.28
CA ASP A 506 4.41 63.76 9.19
C ASP A 506 2.95 63.34 9.49
N ARG A 507 2.76 62.10 9.95
CA ARG A 507 1.42 61.55 10.31
C ARG A 507 1.23 61.31 11.81
N ASP A 508 2.08 61.93 12.66
CA ASP A 508 1.92 61.84 14.12
C ASP A 508 1.75 63.23 14.73
N ARG A 509 0.72 63.96 14.30
CA ARG A 509 0.17 65.06 15.12
C ARG A 509 -1.18 64.60 15.63
N GLY A 510 -1.17 63.98 16.81
CA GLY A 510 -2.36 63.75 17.61
C GLY A 510 -3.02 65.05 18.04
N PRO A 511 -4.33 65.10 18.19
CA PRO A 511 -5.07 66.29 18.57
C PRO A 511 -4.79 66.68 20.03
N ARG A 512 -4.62 67.99 20.26
CA ARG A 512 -4.45 68.62 21.56
C ARG A 512 -5.63 68.31 22.47
N ARG A 513 -5.34 67.86 23.66
CA ARG A 513 -6.26 67.78 24.80
C ARG A 513 -6.72 69.17 25.19
N ASP A 514 -8.01 69.40 25.19
CA ASP A 514 -8.64 70.39 26.04
C ASP A 514 -9.12 69.72 27.34
N ASP A 515 -8.65 70.25 28.40
CA ASP A 515 -8.88 69.92 29.81
C ASP A 515 -10.21 70.53 30.28
N ARG A 516 -11.11 69.73 30.81
CA ARG A 516 -12.08 70.10 31.82
C ARG A 516 -12.80 68.91 32.40
N GLY A 517 -12.44 68.57 33.58
CA GLY A 517 -13.08 68.28 34.83
C GLY A 517 -14.47 67.57 34.76
N ASP A 518 -14.67 66.57 35.48
CA ASP A 518 -15.13 66.53 36.89
C ASP A 518 -15.66 65.10 37.22
N ARG A 519 -15.20 64.63 38.35
CA ARG A 519 -15.84 63.79 39.38
C ARG A 519 -16.85 62.73 39.05
N GLY A 520 -16.60 61.57 39.66
CA GLY A 520 -17.68 60.85 40.34
C GLY A 520 -17.63 59.33 40.23
N ASP A 521 -16.94 58.74 41.14
CA ASP A 521 -17.37 57.79 42.17
C ASP A 521 -18.03 56.41 41.75
N ARG A 522 -17.37 55.40 42.28
CA ARG A 522 -17.85 54.20 43.02
C ARG A 522 -18.41 52.97 42.32
N ARG A 523 -17.68 51.89 42.67
CA ARG A 523 -18.16 50.55 43.12
C ARG A 523 -18.99 49.74 42.15
N GLY A 524 -18.57 48.54 41.86
CA GLY A 524 -18.56 47.36 42.72
C GLY A 524 -19.24 46.22 42.04
N GLY A 525 -18.73 45.01 42.18
CA GLY A 525 -19.51 43.78 42.31
C GLY A 525 -19.79 43.03 41.03
N ASP A 526 -19.09 41.97 40.78
CA ASP A 526 -19.31 40.61 41.26
C ASP A 526 -20.44 39.83 40.53
N ARG A 527 -20.04 38.65 40.04
CA ARG A 527 -20.80 37.41 39.88
C ARG A 527 -21.83 37.24 38.74
N GLY A 528 -21.63 36.13 38.11
CA GLY A 528 -22.69 35.14 37.95
C GLY A 528 -23.19 34.84 36.53
N ASP A 529 -22.68 33.79 35.97
CA ASP A 529 -23.40 32.50 35.75
C ASP A 529 -24.63 32.50 34.81
N ARG A 530 -24.61 31.54 33.93
CA ARG A 530 -25.70 30.80 33.28
C ARG A 530 -26.55 31.44 32.19
N GLY A 531 -26.65 30.62 31.15
CA GLY A 531 -27.97 30.35 30.58
C GLY A 531 -28.09 30.33 29.07
N GLU A 532 -28.09 29.16 28.53
CA GLU A 532 -28.88 28.66 27.41
C GLU A 532 -29.90 29.61 26.73
N ARG A 533 -29.96 29.58 25.43
CA ARG A 533 -31.05 29.11 24.56
C ARG A 533 -31.08 29.72 23.16
N ARG A 534 -31.10 28.79 22.18
CA ARG A 534 -32.00 28.66 21.01
C ARG A 534 -32.51 29.93 20.30
N SER A 535 -32.29 29.93 18.99
CA SER A 535 -33.32 29.81 17.92
C SER A 535 -32.66 30.13 16.57
N SER A 536 -32.67 29.17 15.62
CA SER A 536 -33.53 29.12 14.42
C SER A 536 -33.58 30.40 13.59
N ASP A 537 -32.96 30.35 12.39
CA ASP A 537 -33.72 30.80 11.22
C ASP A 537 -33.25 30.14 9.92
N ARG A 538 -34.23 29.88 9.08
CA ARG A 538 -34.16 29.19 7.80
C ARG A 538 -33.79 30.20 6.71
N GLY A 539 -32.93 29.80 5.77
CA GLY A 539 -32.71 30.53 4.53
C GLY A 539 -32.57 29.58 3.35
N ASP A 540 -33.47 29.71 2.42
CA ASP A 540 -33.74 28.93 1.21
C ASP A 540 -32.55 28.74 0.29
N ARG A 541 -32.46 27.54 -0.31
CA ARG A 541 -31.68 27.27 -1.52
C ARG A 541 -32.62 27.01 -2.70
N PRO A 542 -32.34 27.57 -3.88
CA PRO A 542 -33.10 27.24 -5.09
C PRO A 542 -32.58 25.93 -5.72
N GLN A 543 -33.52 25.13 -6.15
CA GLN A 543 -33.36 23.93 -6.97
C GLN A 543 -32.94 24.32 -8.40
N SER A 544 -32.00 23.56 -8.96
CA SER A 544 -31.74 23.54 -10.39
C SER A 544 -32.11 22.16 -10.97
N ASP A 545 -32.97 22.23 -11.97
CA ASP A 545 -33.55 21.14 -12.76
C ASP A 545 -32.50 20.25 -13.46
N ARG A 546 -32.74 18.94 -13.44
CA ARG A 546 -32.24 17.99 -14.44
C ARG A 546 -33.42 17.20 -15.03
N PRO A 547 -33.47 17.03 -16.36
CA PRO A 547 -34.57 16.37 -17.03
C PRO A 547 -34.52 14.83 -16.87
N ARG A 548 -35.72 14.29 -16.67
CA ARG A 548 -36.04 12.85 -16.70
C ARG A 548 -35.96 12.34 -18.14
N ARG A 549 -35.39 11.14 -18.31
CA ARG A 549 -35.54 10.32 -19.51
C ARG A 549 -36.67 9.32 -19.28
N ASP A 550 -37.55 9.28 -20.24
CA ASP A 550 -38.71 8.38 -20.35
C ASP A 550 -38.25 6.94 -20.63
N ASP A 551 -38.84 6.01 -19.87
CA ASP A 551 -38.88 4.58 -20.19
C ASP A 551 -40.17 4.29 -20.97
N SER A 552 -40.03 3.76 -22.18
CA SER A 552 -41.14 3.18 -22.91
C SER A 552 -40.94 1.67 -23.09
N HIS A 553 -41.98 0.97 -22.73
CA HIS A 553 -42.25 -0.47 -22.80
C HIS A 553 -41.87 -1.19 -24.10
N GLY A 554 -41.41 -2.44 -23.96
CA GLY A 554 -41.39 -3.45 -25.01
C GLY A 554 -41.46 -4.85 -24.41
N ASP A 555 -42.48 -5.58 -24.81
CA ASP A 555 -42.96 -6.86 -24.33
C ASP A 555 -41.98 -8.05 -24.45
N LYS A 556 -42.24 -9.05 -23.58
CA LYS A 556 -41.63 -10.41 -23.52
C LYS A 556 -42.01 -11.27 -24.71
N PRO A 557 -41.28 -12.38 -24.96
CA PRO A 557 -41.87 -13.65 -24.56
C PRO A 557 -40.92 -14.64 -23.82
N SER A 558 -41.58 -15.48 -23.07
CA SER A 558 -41.16 -16.58 -22.26
C SER A 558 -40.43 -17.69 -23.06
N GLY A 559 -39.34 -18.21 -22.50
CA GLY A 559 -38.68 -19.41 -22.95
C GLY A 559 -38.06 -20.18 -21.81
N ASP A 560 -38.41 -21.44 -21.69
CA ASP A 560 -38.13 -22.41 -20.65
C ASP A 560 -36.67 -22.50 -20.21
N LYS A 561 -36.45 -22.64 -18.90
CA LYS A 561 -35.19 -23.07 -18.28
C LYS A 561 -35.22 -24.61 -18.12
N PRO A 562 -34.14 -25.32 -18.47
CA PRO A 562 -33.83 -26.57 -17.79
C PRO A 562 -32.95 -26.27 -16.57
N SER A 563 -33.39 -26.77 -15.44
CA SER A 563 -32.67 -26.91 -14.19
C SER A 563 -31.46 -27.80 -14.37
N GLY A 564 -30.29 -27.27 -14.15
CA GLY A 564 -29.05 -28.02 -14.04
C GLY A 564 -28.31 -27.58 -12.79
N ASP A 565 -28.57 -28.26 -11.67
CA ASP A 565 -27.74 -28.19 -10.47
C ASP A 565 -26.38 -28.80 -10.78
N SER A 566 -25.36 -27.95 -10.89
CA SER A 566 -23.97 -28.36 -10.73
C SER A 566 -23.38 -27.69 -9.53
N GLN A 567 -23.59 -28.27 -8.36
CA GLN A 567 -22.77 -27.98 -7.18
C GLN A 567 -21.37 -28.55 -7.45
N SER A 568 -20.44 -27.68 -7.81
CA SER A 568 -19.02 -27.98 -7.77
C SER A 568 -18.59 -28.02 -6.30
N ASP A 569 -18.26 -29.22 -5.83
CA ASP A 569 -17.57 -29.41 -4.55
C ASP A 569 -16.20 -28.70 -4.61
N PHE A 570 -16.08 -27.62 -3.87
CA PHE A 570 -14.82 -26.89 -3.70
C PHE A 570 -13.87 -27.73 -2.84
N PHE A 571 -12.83 -28.25 -3.47
CA PHE A 571 -11.60 -28.56 -2.77
C PHE A 571 -10.82 -27.26 -2.63
N VAL A 572 -10.53 -26.93 -1.41
CA VAL A 572 -9.82 -25.70 -1.04
C VAL A 572 -8.52 -26.10 -0.35
N ASP A 573 -7.39 -25.65 -0.87
CA ASP A 573 -6.10 -25.69 -0.18
C ASP A 573 -6.03 -24.70 0.98
#